data_e730df46e522abad6af95aae40f657a8
#
_entry.id   e730df46e522abad6af95aae40f657a8
#
_cell.length_a   1.000
_cell.length_b   1.000
_cell.length_c   1.000
_cell.angle_alpha   90.00
_cell.angle_beta   90.00
_cell.angle_gamma   90.00
#
_symmetry.space_group_name_H-M   'P 1'
#
loop_
_entity.id
_entity.type
_entity.pdbx_description
1 polymer ?
#
loop_
_entity_poly.entity_id
_entity_poly.type
_entity_poly.pdbx_seq_one_letter_code
_entity_poly.pdbx_strand_id
1 'polypeptide(L)'
;MIFPHRRLRRLRQTPSLRRLVAETRVGVDDLIAPLFVREDIDEPQPIASLPGIMQHTQDSLRAEVKELAGLGVPGIVLFGLPARKDPTGSEAWNPDGVVQVALKNLRDDHGDSVVAIADLCVDEYTDHGHCGVLTPTGGVDNDATLELYQKVALAQ
;
A
#
# COMPACT_ATOMS: atom_id res chain seq x y z
N MET A 1 16.99 -42.26 5.84
CA MET A 1 16.03 -41.23 6.29
C MET A 1 16.60 -40.56 7.54
N ILE A 2 16.80 -39.24 7.54
CA ILE A 2 17.51 -38.53 8.63
C ILE A 2 16.48 -37.96 9.64
N PHE A 3 15.40 -37.38 9.14
CA PHE A 3 14.31 -36.83 9.96
C PHE A 3 13.27 -37.93 10.29
N PRO A 4 12.70 -37.97 11.52
CA PRO A 4 12.91 -37.10 12.68
C PRO A 4 14.07 -37.49 13.62
N HIS A 5 14.81 -38.58 13.32
CA HIS A 5 15.81 -39.16 14.23
C HIS A 5 17.07 -38.31 14.39
N ARG A 6 17.42 -37.54 13.35
CA ARG A 6 18.58 -36.62 13.37
C ARG A 6 18.15 -35.18 13.14
N ARG A 7 18.38 -34.34 14.12
CA ARG A 7 18.06 -32.89 14.08
C ARG A 7 19.35 -32.09 14.07
N LEU A 8 19.62 -31.41 12.96
CA LEU A 8 20.82 -30.61 12.78
C LEU A 8 20.60 -29.20 13.37
N ARG A 9 20.93 -29.01 14.66
CA ARG A 9 20.71 -27.74 15.37
C ARG A 9 21.99 -27.03 15.81
N ARG A 10 23.19 -27.54 15.46
CA ARG A 10 24.45 -26.97 15.91
C ARG A 10 24.61 -25.50 15.52
N LEU A 11 24.22 -25.14 14.30
CA LEU A 11 24.28 -23.77 13.77
C LEU A 11 23.22 -22.80 14.35
N ARG A 12 22.30 -23.32 15.17
CA ARG A 12 21.24 -22.53 15.80
C ARG A 12 21.45 -22.25 17.28
N GLN A 13 22.54 -22.73 17.89
CA GLN A 13 22.77 -22.72 19.32
C GLN A 13 22.94 -21.31 19.90
N THR A 14 23.64 -20.43 19.20
CA THR A 14 23.91 -19.07 19.67
C THR A 14 23.41 -18.01 18.68
N PRO A 15 23.10 -16.79 19.14
CA PRO A 15 22.79 -15.68 18.24
C PRO A 15 23.89 -15.40 17.22
N SER A 16 25.15 -15.52 17.63
CA SER A 16 26.32 -15.29 16.75
C SER A 16 26.39 -16.31 15.62
N LEU A 17 26.21 -17.61 15.94
CA LEU A 17 26.15 -18.65 14.92
C LEU A 17 24.97 -18.44 13.95
N ARG A 18 23.80 -18.07 14.47
CA ARG A 18 22.66 -17.79 13.60
C ARG A 18 22.93 -16.62 12.65
N ARG A 19 23.55 -15.52 13.14
CA ARG A 19 23.95 -14.40 12.28
C ARG A 19 25.00 -14.78 11.24
N LEU A 20 25.96 -15.63 11.63
CA LEU A 20 27.05 -16.06 10.74
C LEU A 20 26.52 -16.87 9.54
N VAL A 21 25.52 -17.72 9.76
CA VAL A 21 24.96 -18.63 8.74
C VAL A 21 23.65 -18.14 8.14
N ALA A 22 23.22 -16.91 8.45
CA ALA A 22 22.01 -16.35 7.89
C ALA A 22 22.17 -16.11 6.38
N GLU A 23 21.31 -16.76 5.60
CA GLU A 23 21.27 -16.61 4.13
C GLU A 23 20.47 -15.37 3.72
N THR A 24 19.45 -15.00 4.53
CA THR A 24 18.60 -13.81 4.29
C THR A 24 18.95 -12.73 5.31
N ARG A 25 19.13 -11.51 4.80
CA ARG A 25 19.28 -10.30 5.61
C ARG A 25 18.25 -9.30 5.16
N VAL A 26 17.53 -8.69 6.11
CA VAL A 26 16.57 -7.61 5.85
C VAL A 26 17.18 -6.34 6.40
N GLY A 27 17.33 -5.35 5.53
CA GLY A 27 17.75 -3.98 5.85
C GLY A 27 16.61 -2.99 5.61
N VAL A 28 16.86 -1.72 5.89
CA VAL A 28 15.87 -0.66 5.64
C VAL A 28 15.56 -0.53 4.14
N ASP A 29 16.56 -0.79 3.29
CA ASP A 29 16.41 -0.72 1.82
C ASP A 29 15.47 -1.79 1.23
N ASP A 30 15.11 -2.80 2.02
CA ASP A 30 14.16 -3.86 1.63
C ASP A 30 12.71 -3.54 2.04
N LEU A 31 12.46 -2.38 2.64
CA LEU A 31 11.15 -2.03 3.20
C LEU A 31 10.34 -1.14 2.25
N ILE A 32 9.05 -1.42 2.18
CA ILE A 32 8.02 -0.55 1.58
C ILE A 32 6.96 -0.31 2.64
N ALA A 33 6.69 0.96 2.96
CA ALA A 33 5.69 1.31 3.97
C ALA A 33 4.28 1.43 3.35
N PRO A 34 3.27 0.66 3.82
CA PRO A 34 1.89 0.83 3.39
C PRO A 34 1.27 2.04 4.11
N LEU A 35 0.70 2.97 3.35
CA LEU A 35 0.08 4.19 3.85
C LEU A 35 -1.33 4.38 3.29
N PHE A 36 -2.25 4.82 4.14
CA PHE A 36 -3.65 5.02 3.79
C PHE A 36 -3.95 6.51 3.81
N VAL A 37 -4.41 7.06 2.69
CA VAL A 37 -4.85 8.45 2.57
C VAL A 37 -6.35 8.51 2.40
N ARG A 38 -7.04 9.32 3.20
CA ARG A 38 -8.49 9.40 3.24
C ARG A 38 -8.99 10.82 3.03
N GLU A 39 -10.07 10.93 2.24
CA GLU A 39 -10.91 12.13 2.18
C GLU A 39 -11.81 12.25 3.42
N ASP A 40 -12.45 13.39 3.59
CA ASP A 40 -13.45 13.67 4.63
C ASP A 40 -12.98 13.44 6.07
N ILE A 41 -11.69 13.62 6.34
CA ILE A 41 -11.14 13.66 7.70
C ILE A 41 -10.30 14.91 7.90
N ASP A 42 -10.44 15.55 9.06
CA ASP A 42 -9.67 16.74 9.44
C ASP A 42 -8.38 16.40 10.18
N GLU A 43 -8.30 15.19 10.74
CA GLU A 43 -7.14 14.67 11.48
C GLU A 43 -6.93 13.18 11.21
N PRO A 44 -5.69 12.66 11.39
CA PRO A 44 -5.39 11.24 11.20
C PRO A 44 -6.22 10.36 12.12
N GLN A 45 -6.75 9.25 11.59
CA GLN A 45 -7.58 8.30 12.33
C GLN A 45 -6.93 6.93 12.40
N PRO A 46 -6.88 6.28 13.58
CA PRO A 46 -6.31 4.94 13.71
C PRO A 46 -7.18 3.89 13.01
N ILE A 47 -6.53 2.90 12.38
CA ILE A 47 -7.21 1.73 11.82
C ILE A 47 -7.31 0.67 12.91
N ALA A 48 -8.52 0.42 13.42
CA ALA A 48 -8.73 -0.46 14.57
C ALA A 48 -8.21 -1.89 14.37
N SER A 49 -8.26 -2.42 13.13
CA SER A 49 -7.77 -3.75 12.77
C SER A 49 -6.26 -3.81 12.51
N LEU A 50 -5.58 -2.66 12.41
CA LEU A 50 -4.15 -2.55 12.12
C LEU A 50 -3.47 -1.65 13.15
N PRO A 51 -3.11 -2.18 14.33
CA PRO A 51 -2.51 -1.37 15.40
C PRO A 51 -1.26 -0.62 14.94
N GLY A 52 -1.23 0.70 15.19
CA GLY A 52 -0.12 1.57 14.79
C GLY A 52 -0.22 2.14 13.37
N ILE A 53 -1.21 1.72 12.58
CA ILE A 53 -1.44 2.26 11.23
C ILE A 53 -2.58 3.29 11.27
N MET A 54 -2.39 4.39 10.54
CA MET A 54 -3.33 5.51 10.49
C MET A 54 -3.93 5.66 9.10
N GLN A 55 -5.14 6.17 9.03
CA GLN A 55 -5.69 6.83 7.84
C GLN A 55 -5.26 8.30 7.92
N HIS A 56 -4.56 8.76 6.93
CA HIS A 56 -3.94 10.09 6.90
C HIS A 56 -4.79 11.09 6.13
N THR A 57 -4.77 12.34 6.57
CA THR A 57 -5.08 13.50 5.72
C THR A 57 -3.93 13.70 4.72
N GLN A 58 -4.09 14.58 3.72
CA GLN A 58 -3.01 14.94 2.80
C GLN A 58 -1.78 15.48 3.56
N ASP A 59 -1.99 16.37 4.54
CA ASP A 59 -0.89 16.98 5.29
C ASP A 59 -0.19 16.01 6.23
N SER A 60 -0.93 15.16 6.94
CA SER A 60 -0.33 14.15 7.81
C SER A 60 0.38 13.06 7.03
N LEU A 61 -0.09 12.69 5.82
CA LEU A 61 0.61 11.78 4.91
C LEU A 61 1.98 12.34 4.52
N ARG A 62 2.06 13.62 4.12
CA ARG A 62 3.31 14.29 3.78
C ARG A 62 4.30 14.28 4.96
N ALA A 63 3.80 14.53 6.18
CA ALA A 63 4.62 14.46 7.39
C ALA A 63 5.15 13.05 7.66
N GLU A 64 4.31 12.03 7.53
CA GLU A 64 4.68 10.62 7.71
C GLU A 64 5.73 10.18 6.69
N VAL A 65 5.53 10.50 5.39
CA VAL A 65 6.50 10.15 4.34
C VAL A 65 7.84 10.85 4.56
N LYS A 66 7.83 12.10 5.03
CA LYS A 66 9.06 12.82 5.38
C LYS A 66 9.82 12.13 6.52
N GLU A 67 9.13 11.62 7.53
CA GLU A 67 9.74 10.86 8.63
C GLU A 67 10.32 9.54 8.12
N LEU A 68 9.56 8.77 7.34
CA LEU A 68 9.99 7.49 6.75
C LEU A 68 11.23 7.67 5.85
N ALA A 69 11.23 8.71 5.01
CA ALA A 69 12.39 9.08 4.20
C ALA A 69 13.62 9.43 5.07
N GLY A 70 13.40 10.15 6.17
CA GLY A 70 14.45 10.47 7.15
C GLY A 70 15.02 9.23 7.86
N LEU A 71 14.24 8.17 8.00
CA LEU A 71 14.67 6.87 8.52
C LEU A 71 15.34 5.99 7.45
N GLY A 72 15.37 6.43 6.18
CA GLY A 72 15.98 5.75 5.06
C GLY A 72 15.05 4.72 4.38
N VAL A 73 13.76 4.72 4.64
CA VAL A 73 12.80 3.85 3.92
C VAL A 73 12.66 4.32 2.47
N PRO A 74 13.01 3.48 1.47
CA PRO A 74 13.12 3.93 0.09
C PRO A 74 11.78 3.99 -0.64
N GLY A 75 10.74 3.29 -0.16
CA GLY A 75 9.48 3.16 -0.88
C GLY A 75 8.25 3.17 0.01
N ILE A 76 7.16 3.67 -0.55
CA ILE A 76 5.84 3.64 0.07
C ILE A 76 4.83 3.06 -0.91
N VAL A 77 3.76 2.44 -0.41
CA VAL A 77 2.58 2.07 -1.21
C VAL A 77 1.35 2.77 -0.65
N LEU A 78 0.62 3.47 -1.54
CA LEU A 78 -0.54 4.29 -1.18
C LEU A 78 -1.84 3.54 -1.45
N PHE A 79 -2.73 3.55 -0.45
CA PHE A 79 -4.11 3.11 -0.54
C PHE A 79 -5.03 4.32 -0.34
N GLY A 80 -5.96 4.52 -1.26
CA GLY A 80 -6.89 5.65 -1.24
C GLY A 80 -8.24 5.29 -0.67
N LEU A 81 -8.75 6.12 0.22
CA LEU A 81 -10.10 6.00 0.77
C LEU A 81 -10.91 7.24 0.37
N PRO A 82 -11.71 7.15 -0.71
CA PRO A 82 -12.51 8.27 -1.19
C PRO A 82 -13.70 8.53 -0.28
N ALA A 83 -14.20 9.76 -0.30
CA ALA A 83 -15.43 10.17 0.41
C ALA A 83 -16.68 9.48 -0.16
N ARG A 84 -16.65 9.18 -1.46
CA ARG A 84 -17.78 8.55 -2.18
C ARG A 84 -17.31 7.30 -2.90
N LYS A 85 -18.19 6.32 -2.90
CA LYS A 85 -18.00 5.06 -3.63
C LYS A 85 -19.16 4.85 -4.59
N ASP A 86 -18.92 4.22 -5.73
CA ASP A 86 -19.94 3.87 -6.71
C ASP A 86 -19.67 2.48 -7.33
N PRO A 87 -20.60 1.91 -8.12
CA PRO A 87 -20.43 0.57 -8.67
C PRO A 87 -19.23 0.38 -9.60
N THR A 88 -18.64 1.47 -10.08
CA THR A 88 -17.48 1.43 -10.98
C THR A 88 -16.20 1.90 -10.29
N GLY A 89 -16.29 2.45 -9.07
CA GLY A 89 -15.15 3.01 -8.37
C GLY A 89 -14.57 4.25 -9.06
N SER A 90 -15.42 5.16 -9.55
CA SER A 90 -15.00 6.27 -10.43
C SER A 90 -13.99 7.22 -9.82
N GLU A 91 -13.94 7.34 -8.50
CA GLU A 91 -12.95 8.15 -7.79
C GLU A 91 -11.50 7.62 -7.96
N ALA A 92 -11.31 6.35 -8.36
CA ALA A 92 -9.98 5.77 -8.58
C ALA A 92 -9.22 6.42 -9.76
N TRP A 93 -9.94 6.99 -10.74
CA TRP A 93 -9.34 7.72 -11.88
C TRP A 93 -9.74 9.19 -11.96
N ASN A 94 -10.33 9.72 -10.90
CA ASN A 94 -10.59 11.15 -10.79
C ASN A 94 -9.24 11.91 -10.74
N PRO A 95 -8.97 12.87 -11.65
CA PRO A 95 -7.72 13.63 -11.62
C PRO A 95 -7.45 14.39 -10.31
N ASP A 96 -8.53 14.72 -9.60
CA ASP A 96 -8.49 15.40 -8.30
C ASP A 96 -8.76 14.40 -7.14
N GLY A 97 -8.70 13.09 -7.41
CA GLY A 97 -8.90 12.04 -6.42
C GLY A 97 -7.82 12.00 -5.35
N VAL A 98 -8.14 11.38 -4.23
CA VAL A 98 -7.30 11.38 -3.02
C VAL A 98 -5.88 10.88 -3.26
N VAL A 99 -5.70 9.83 -4.09
CA VAL A 99 -4.39 9.27 -4.43
C VAL A 99 -3.66 10.14 -5.44
N GLN A 100 -4.35 10.67 -6.45
CA GLN A 100 -3.75 11.55 -7.48
C GLN A 100 -3.19 12.83 -6.86
N VAL A 101 -3.93 13.43 -5.94
CA VAL A 101 -3.47 14.59 -5.16
C VAL A 101 -2.28 14.22 -4.27
N ALA A 102 -2.34 13.05 -3.59
CA ALA A 102 -1.25 12.57 -2.76
C ALA A 102 0.03 12.33 -3.55
N LEU A 103 -0.05 11.63 -4.70
CA LEU A 103 1.10 11.35 -5.58
C LEU A 103 1.78 12.65 -6.04
N LYS A 104 0.97 13.65 -6.47
CA LYS A 104 1.48 14.94 -6.88
C LYS A 104 2.20 15.65 -5.72
N ASN A 105 1.58 15.72 -4.54
CA ASN A 105 2.17 16.35 -3.38
C ASN A 105 3.49 15.68 -2.98
N LEU A 106 3.52 14.34 -2.96
CA LEU A 106 4.72 13.59 -2.61
C LEU A 106 5.83 13.75 -3.64
N ARG A 107 5.49 13.82 -4.93
CA ARG A 107 6.44 14.10 -6.00
C ARG A 107 7.06 15.48 -5.85
N ASP A 108 6.24 16.48 -5.51
CA ASP A 108 6.69 17.86 -5.31
C ASP A 108 7.61 17.96 -4.06
N ASP A 109 7.31 17.23 -2.98
CA ASP A 109 8.08 17.26 -1.73
C ASP A 109 9.39 16.45 -1.78
N HIS A 110 9.40 15.30 -2.45
CA HIS A 110 10.47 14.31 -2.34
C HIS A 110 11.20 14.03 -3.65
N GLY A 111 10.62 14.40 -4.81
CA GLY A 111 11.22 14.13 -6.12
C GLY A 111 11.48 12.62 -6.30
N ASP A 112 12.75 12.26 -6.50
CA ASP A 112 13.22 10.87 -6.70
C ASP A 112 13.78 10.24 -5.41
N SER A 113 13.67 10.90 -4.25
CA SER A 113 14.21 10.38 -2.99
C SER A 113 13.37 9.27 -2.35
N VAL A 114 12.11 9.15 -2.76
CA VAL A 114 11.17 8.09 -2.32
C VAL A 114 10.44 7.53 -3.53
N VAL A 115 10.37 6.21 -3.62
CA VAL A 115 9.55 5.53 -4.63
C VAL A 115 8.10 5.49 -4.14
N ALA A 116 7.23 6.25 -4.80
CA ALA A 116 5.79 6.19 -4.54
C ALA A 116 5.15 5.14 -5.44
N ILE A 117 4.49 4.17 -4.82
CA ILE A 117 3.73 3.10 -5.49
C ILE A 117 2.25 3.37 -5.21
N ALA A 118 1.43 3.47 -6.23
CA ALA A 118 -0.02 3.53 -6.08
C ALA A 118 -0.62 2.14 -6.22
N ASP A 119 -1.57 1.79 -5.35
CA ASP A 119 -2.36 0.58 -5.53
C ASP A 119 -3.34 0.75 -6.69
N LEU A 120 -3.35 -0.19 -7.61
CA LEU A 120 -4.22 -0.16 -8.79
C LEU A 120 -5.61 -0.76 -8.52
N CYS A 121 -5.81 -1.45 -7.41
CA CYS A 121 -7.09 -2.07 -7.07
C CYS A 121 -8.19 -1.01 -6.87
N VAL A 122 -9.44 -1.43 -7.07
CA VAL A 122 -10.60 -0.52 -6.99
C VAL A 122 -11.60 -0.88 -5.89
N ASP A 123 -11.31 -1.86 -5.05
CA ASP A 123 -12.20 -2.30 -3.97
C ASP A 123 -12.41 -1.21 -2.90
N GLU A 124 -11.42 -0.34 -2.66
CA GLU A 124 -11.58 0.84 -1.82
C GLU A 124 -12.52 1.88 -2.41
N TYR A 125 -12.73 1.87 -3.73
CA TYR A 125 -13.51 2.86 -4.48
C TYR A 125 -14.90 2.35 -4.88
N THR A 126 -15.09 1.01 -4.93
CA THR A 126 -16.39 0.42 -5.25
C THR A 126 -17.30 0.34 -4.02
N ASP A 127 -18.60 0.56 -4.21
CA ASP A 127 -19.60 0.48 -3.15
C ASP A 127 -19.88 -0.95 -2.69
N HIS A 128 -19.62 -1.92 -3.54
CA HIS A 128 -19.76 -3.37 -3.27
C HIS A 128 -18.47 -4.04 -2.78
N GLY A 129 -17.31 -3.34 -2.77
CA GLY A 129 -16.04 -3.85 -2.25
C GLY A 129 -15.36 -4.94 -3.09
N HIS A 130 -15.73 -5.13 -4.35
CA HIS A 130 -15.03 -6.02 -5.28
C HIS A 130 -14.01 -5.24 -6.12
N CYS A 131 -12.92 -5.91 -6.50
CA CYS A 131 -11.83 -5.36 -7.30
C CYS A 131 -12.17 -5.27 -8.81
N GLY A 132 -13.40 -4.96 -9.18
CA GLY A 132 -13.81 -4.83 -10.56
C GLY A 132 -15.29 -4.57 -10.75
N VAL A 133 -15.69 -4.39 -12.01
CA VAL A 133 -17.08 -4.18 -12.42
C VAL A 133 -17.88 -5.48 -12.25
N LEU A 134 -19.08 -5.39 -11.67
CA LEU A 134 -19.94 -6.55 -11.50
C LEU A 134 -20.90 -6.72 -12.68
N THR A 135 -21.09 -7.99 -13.09
CA THR A 135 -22.19 -8.39 -13.97
C THR A 135 -23.54 -8.30 -13.26
N PRO A 136 -24.67 -8.29 -13.99
CA PRO A 136 -26.01 -8.34 -13.36
C PRO A 136 -26.24 -9.57 -12.46
N THR A 137 -25.44 -10.62 -12.62
CA THR A 137 -25.51 -11.86 -11.81
C THR A 137 -24.55 -11.86 -10.61
N GLY A 138 -23.80 -10.74 -10.39
CA GLY A 138 -22.90 -10.57 -9.25
C GLY A 138 -21.50 -11.12 -9.43
N GLY A 139 -21.15 -11.65 -10.60
CA GLY A 139 -19.78 -12.02 -10.95
C GLY A 139 -18.97 -10.82 -11.44
N VAL A 140 -17.64 -10.90 -11.40
CA VAL A 140 -16.78 -9.85 -11.97
C VAL A 140 -16.77 -9.95 -13.50
N ASP A 141 -17.05 -8.85 -14.19
CA ASP A 141 -16.86 -8.68 -15.62
C ASP A 141 -15.39 -8.36 -15.90
N ASN A 142 -14.64 -9.33 -16.38
CA ASN A 142 -13.20 -9.18 -16.61
C ASN A 142 -12.86 -8.10 -17.64
N ASP A 143 -13.59 -8.05 -18.75
CA ASP A 143 -13.26 -7.14 -19.85
C ASP A 143 -13.58 -5.69 -19.48
N ALA A 144 -14.74 -5.45 -18.87
CA ALA A 144 -15.09 -4.14 -18.33
C ALA A 144 -14.12 -3.70 -17.22
N THR A 145 -13.65 -4.64 -16.40
CA THR A 145 -12.66 -4.36 -15.34
C THR A 145 -11.30 -3.95 -15.93
N LEU A 146 -10.85 -4.58 -17.02
CA LEU A 146 -9.60 -4.20 -17.67
C LEU A 146 -9.64 -2.78 -18.24
N GLU A 147 -10.79 -2.38 -18.83
CA GLU A 147 -10.98 -1.00 -19.30
C GLU A 147 -10.93 0.02 -18.15
N LEU A 148 -11.49 -0.36 -17.00
CA LEU A 148 -11.43 0.45 -15.78
C LEU A 148 -9.99 0.60 -15.28
N TYR A 149 -9.24 -0.50 -15.18
CA TYR A 149 -7.85 -0.48 -14.74
C TYR A 149 -6.94 0.34 -15.68
N GLN A 150 -7.22 0.36 -17.00
CA GLN A 150 -6.51 1.26 -17.91
C GLN A 150 -6.71 2.73 -17.54
N LYS A 151 -7.94 3.13 -17.17
CA LYS A 151 -8.22 4.51 -16.74
C LYS A 151 -7.48 4.87 -15.45
N VAL A 152 -7.51 3.96 -14.48
CA VAL A 152 -6.79 4.14 -13.20
C VAL A 152 -5.28 4.29 -13.45
N ALA A 153 -4.68 3.37 -14.22
CA ALA A 153 -3.25 3.41 -14.52
C ALA A 153 -2.81 4.68 -15.29
N LEU A 154 -3.70 5.29 -16.06
CA LEU A 154 -3.41 6.55 -16.76
C LEU A 154 -3.57 7.78 -15.88
N ALA A 155 -4.34 7.65 -14.77
CA ALA A 155 -4.58 8.74 -13.83
C ALA A 155 -3.53 8.79 -12.70
N GLN A 156 -2.82 7.70 -12.46
CA GLN A 156 -1.71 7.55 -11.50
C GLN A 156 -0.35 7.85 -12.13
#